data_3cc61e7e5d18ce936360fe39378133eb
#
_entry.id   3cc61e7e5d18ce936360fe39378133eb
#
_cell.length_a   1.000
_cell.length_b   1.000
_cell.length_c   1.000
_cell.angle_alpha   90.00
_cell.angle_beta   90.00
_cell.angle_gamma   90.00
#
_symmetry.space_group_name_H-M   'P 1'
#
loop_
_entity.id
_entity.type
_entity.pdbx_description
1 polymer ?
#
loop_
_entity_poly.entity_id
_entity_poly.type
_entity_poly.pdbx_seq_one_letter_code
_entity_poly.pdbx_strand_id
1 'polypeptide(L)'
;MYKIGDFSKIVNIPVRTLRYYAEYGVLVPSEIDKFTGYKYYSEENVIECEMIKLLKSLDFTLNEIKEYRNCIDEEILEKKKKEIEERMYILKLKYKRLTYMQEELRKQKSYTGFNETEEEKVLRRKYEKRNIRKSA
;
A
#
# COMPACT_ATOMS: atom_id res chain seq x y z
N MET A 1 22.65 14.01 14.27
CA MET A 1 21.95 12.74 14.52
C MET A 1 20.77 12.93 15.43
N TYR A 2 19.68 12.25 15.14
CA TYR A 2 18.43 12.35 15.88
C TYR A 2 18.11 11.06 16.59
N LYS A 3 17.63 11.15 17.83
CA LYS A 3 17.02 10.00 18.52
C LYS A 3 15.70 9.68 17.87
N ILE A 4 15.23 8.44 18.01
CA ILE A 4 14.02 7.96 17.33
C ILE A 4 12.79 8.83 17.59
N GLY A 5 12.61 9.34 18.81
CA GLY A 5 11.49 10.22 19.15
C GLY A 5 11.49 11.53 18.38
N ASP A 6 12.67 12.17 18.29
CA ASP A 6 12.83 13.43 17.54
C ASP A 6 12.71 13.19 16.04
N PHE A 7 13.32 12.10 15.56
CA PHE A 7 13.23 11.71 14.15
C PHE A 7 11.78 11.46 13.72
N SER A 8 11.02 10.78 14.58
CA SER A 8 9.58 10.53 14.37
C SER A 8 8.81 11.82 14.09
N LYS A 9 9.12 12.88 14.84
CA LYS A 9 8.48 14.19 14.67
C LYS A 9 8.90 14.84 13.35
N ILE A 10 10.18 14.74 13.01
CA ILE A 10 10.71 15.33 11.76
C ILE A 10 10.08 14.70 10.53
N VAL A 11 10.02 13.36 10.48
CA VAL A 11 9.52 12.64 9.30
C VAL A 11 8.03 12.34 9.36
N ASN A 12 7.38 12.67 10.47
CA ASN A 12 5.95 12.41 10.69
C ASN A 12 5.58 10.94 10.49
N ILE A 13 6.37 10.07 11.08
CA ILE A 13 6.14 8.63 11.12
C ILE A 13 6.18 8.19 12.59
N PRO A 14 5.18 7.45 13.08
CA PRO A 14 5.16 6.99 14.48
C PRO A 14 6.40 6.17 14.84
N VAL A 15 6.87 6.30 16.08
CA VAL A 15 8.02 5.54 16.59
C VAL A 15 7.84 4.04 16.38
N ARG A 16 6.63 3.52 16.61
CA ARG A 16 6.31 2.11 16.39
C ARG A 16 6.61 1.69 14.95
N THR A 17 6.21 2.51 13.99
CA THR A 17 6.44 2.26 12.56
C THR A 17 7.92 2.30 12.22
N LEU A 18 8.65 3.27 12.79
CA LEU A 18 10.10 3.37 12.59
C LEU A 18 10.83 2.13 13.12
N ARG A 19 10.42 1.62 14.27
CA ARG A 19 10.97 0.39 14.83
C ARG A 19 10.70 -0.81 13.93
N TYR A 20 9.48 -0.89 13.41
CA TYR A 20 9.09 -1.93 12.45
C TYR A 20 9.93 -1.84 11.17
N TYR A 21 10.14 -0.63 10.64
CA TYR A 21 10.96 -0.42 9.45
C TYR A 21 12.41 -0.85 9.67
N ALA A 22 12.94 -0.60 10.87
CA ALA A 22 14.31 -1.03 11.21
C ALA A 22 14.42 -2.55 11.26
N GLU A 23 13.46 -3.23 11.89
CA GLU A 23 13.40 -4.69 11.97
C GLU A 23 13.21 -5.32 10.60
N TYR A 24 12.36 -4.75 9.79
CA TYR A 24 12.10 -5.21 8.43
C TYR A 24 13.30 -4.95 7.48
N GLY A 25 14.13 -3.96 7.82
CA GLY A 25 15.30 -3.58 7.03
C GLY A 25 15.00 -2.61 5.90
N VAL A 26 13.82 -1.96 5.91
CA VAL A 26 13.46 -0.96 4.88
C VAL A 26 14.04 0.40 5.22
N LEU A 27 14.21 0.72 6.50
CA LEU A 27 14.86 1.95 6.97
C LEU A 27 15.72 1.62 8.18
N VAL A 28 17.03 1.59 7.97
CA VAL A 28 18.00 1.25 9.00
C VAL A 28 18.58 2.53 9.61
N PRO A 29 18.60 2.68 10.95
CA PRO A 29 19.22 3.84 11.56
C PRO A 29 20.70 3.90 11.19
N SER A 30 21.22 5.12 11.06
CA SER A 30 22.63 5.32 10.68
C SER A 30 23.59 4.86 11.75
N GLU A 31 23.17 4.83 13.01
CA GLU A 31 24.02 4.43 14.13
C GLU A 31 23.18 3.78 15.23
N ILE A 32 23.74 2.76 15.86
CA ILE A 32 23.15 2.11 17.04
C ILE A 32 24.21 2.11 18.13
N ASP A 33 23.88 2.68 19.30
CA ASP A 33 24.77 2.68 20.45
C ASP A 33 24.95 1.25 20.96
N LYS A 34 26.18 0.81 21.05
CA LYS A 34 26.55 -0.56 21.46
C LYS A 34 26.16 -0.88 22.91
N PHE A 35 26.13 0.13 23.77
CA PHE A 35 25.88 -0.06 25.21
C PHE A 35 24.38 0.06 25.54
N THR A 36 23.71 1.06 24.97
CA THR A 36 22.30 1.36 25.28
C THR A 36 21.31 0.72 24.30
N GLY A 37 21.78 0.37 23.08
CA GLY A 37 20.92 -0.08 22.01
C GLY A 37 20.11 1.04 21.37
N TYR A 38 20.33 2.28 21.74
CA TYR A 38 19.61 3.43 21.18
C TYR A 38 19.93 3.61 19.71
N LYS A 39 18.91 3.89 18.93
CA LYS A 39 19.01 4.11 17.48
C LYS A 39 19.10 5.60 17.19
N TYR A 40 20.05 5.96 16.32
CA TYR A 40 20.25 7.34 15.88
C TYR A 40 20.07 7.44 14.37
N TYR A 41 19.34 8.46 13.95
CA TYR A 41 18.97 8.67 12.56
C TYR A 41 19.65 9.94 12.03
N SER A 42 20.07 9.91 10.77
CA SER A 42 20.77 11.02 10.09
C SER A 42 19.84 11.76 9.15
N GLU A 43 20.36 12.84 8.56
CA GLU A 43 19.67 13.56 7.47
C GLU A 43 19.45 12.65 6.27
N GLU A 44 20.35 11.72 6.00
CA GLU A 44 20.19 10.73 4.93
C GLU A 44 18.96 9.85 5.18
N ASN A 45 18.73 9.49 6.45
CA ASN A 45 17.53 8.73 6.82
C ASN A 45 16.25 9.55 6.59
N VAL A 46 16.31 10.87 6.72
CA VAL A 46 15.16 11.75 6.38
C VAL A 46 14.81 11.60 4.90
N ILE A 47 15.83 11.67 4.04
CA ILE A 47 15.66 11.52 2.58
C ILE A 47 15.10 10.14 2.25
N GLU A 48 15.63 9.09 2.87
CA GLU A 48 15.12 7.73 2.71
C GLU A 48 13.65 7.61 3.10
N CYS A 49 13.25 8.24 4.20
CA CYS A 49 11.86 8.27 4.65
C CYS A 49 10.95 8.93 3.62
N GLU A 50 11.37 10.04 3.03
CA GLU A 50 10.57 10.72 2.02
C GLU A 50 10.35 9.83 0.80
N MET A 51 11.38 9.09 0.39
CA MET A 51 11.26 8.12 -0.72
C MET A 51 10.30 6.99 -0.35
N ILE A 52 10.39 6.45 0.87
CA ILE A 52 9.50 5.39 1.34
C ILE A 52 8.04 5.87 1.32
N LYS A 53 7.79 7.08 1.81
CA LYS A 53 6.45 7.67 1.81
C LYS A 53 5.89 7.81 0.39
N LEU A 54 6.72 8.31 -0.53
CA LEU A 54 6.32 8.47 -1.92
C LEU A 54 5.94 7.13 -2.53
N LEU A 55 6.78 6.13 -2.40
CA LEU A 55 6.54 4.80 -2.97
C LEU A 55 5.31 4.13 -2.35
N LYS A 56 5.11 4.27 -1.05
CA LYS A 56 3.88 3.77 -0.38
C LYS A 56 2.64 4.45 -0.94
N SER A 57 2.69 5.75 -1.20
CA SER A 57 1.56 6.49 -1.78
C SER A 57 1.23 6.02 -3.20
N LEU A 58 2.19 5.41 -3.88
CA LEU A 58 2.02 4.85 -5.22
C LEU A 58 1.72 3.34 -5.20
N ASP A 59 1.31 2.83 -4.04
CA ASP A 59 0.91 1.44 -3.83
C ASP A 59 2.02 0.40 -3.96
N PHE A 60 3.26 0.82 -3.74
CA PHE A 60 4.35 -0.14 -3.53
C PHE A 60 4.22 -0.77 -2.14
N THR A 61 4.40 -2.07 -2.06
CA THR A 61 4.45 -2.77 -0.78
C THR A 61 5.79 -2.52 -0.09
N LEU A 62 5.88 -2.74 1.22
CA LEU A 62 7.15 -2.60 1.93
C LEU A 62 8.24 -3.51 1.38
N ASN A 63 7.86 -4.72 0.96
CA ASN A 63 8.79 -5.64 0.33
C ASN A 63 9.34 -5.10 -1.00
N GLU A 64 8.46 -4.55 -1.82
CA GLU A 64 8.84 -3.90 -3.07
C GLU A 64 9.75 -2.68 -2.83
N ILE A 65 9.42 -1.87 -1.83
CA ILE A 65 10.23 -0.69 -1.47
C ILE A 65 11.63 -1.12 -1.04
N LYS A 66 11.73 -2.13 -0.19
CA LYS A 66 13.00 -2.66 0.27
C LYS A 66 13.85 -3.17 -0.90
N GLU A 67 13.21 -3.86 -1.83
CA GLU A 67 13.89 -4.46 -2.99
C GLU A 67 14.29 -3.43 -4.05
N TYR A 68 13.40 -2.48 -4.37
CA TYR A 68 13.54 -1.64 -5.56
C TYR A 68 14.00 -0.20 -5.30
N ARG A 69 13.95 0.31 -4.08
CA ARG A 69 14.17 1.74 -3.81
C ARG A 69 15.47 2.32 -4.37
N ASN A 70 16.51 1.49 -4.51
CA ASN A 70 17.81 1.91 -5.03
C ASN A 70 18.01 1.59 -6.51
N CYS A 71 17.03 0.94 -7.15
CA CYS A 71 17.15 0.48 -8.53
C CYS A 71 15.84 0.61 -9.31
N ILE A 72 15.04 1.62 -9.00
CA ILE A 72 13.79 1.88 -9.72
C ILE A 72 14.13 2.25 -11.17
N ASP A 73 13.59 1.51 -12.10
CA ASP A 73 13.73 1.72 -13.53
C ASP A 73 12.37 1.86 -14.22
N GLU A 74 12.40 2.11 -15.51
CA GLU A 74 11.18 2.26 -16.31
C GLU A 74 10.31 1.01 -16.29
N GLU A 75 10.92 -0.16 -16.29
CA GLU A 75 10.20 -1.44 -16.30
C GLU A 75 9.39 -1.66 -15.01
N ILE A 76 9.98 -1.35 -13.85
CA ILE A 76 9.31 -1.43 -12.55
C ILE A 76 8.13 -0.46 -12.50
N LEU A 77 8.31 0.75 -12.99
CA LEU A 77 7.24 1.76 -13.05
C LEU A 77 6.12 1.34 -13.99
N GLU A 78 6.46 0.78 -15.14
CA GLU A 78 5.46 0.28 -16.11
C GLU A 78 4.63 -0.84 -15.51
N LYS A 79 5.25 -1.75 -14.81
CA LYS A 79 4.55 -2.83 -14.10
C LYS A 79 3.55 -2.28 -13.08
N LYS A 80 3.97 -1.27 -12.31
CA LYS A 80 3.10 -0.63 -11.32
C LYS A 80 1.92 0.09 -11.98
N LYS A 81 2.17 0.75 -13.10
CA LYS A 81 1.11 1.39 -13.91
C LYS A 81 0.06 0.38 -14.36
N LYS A 82 0.49 -0.79 -14.84
CA LYS A 82 -0.43 -1.86 -15.25
C LYS A 82 -1.28 -2.37 -14.10
N GLU A 83 -0.70 -2.52 -12.92
CA GLU A 83 -1.44 -2.90 -11.72
C GLU A 83 -2.52 -1.87 -11.37
N ILE A 84 -2.20 -0.59 -11.49
CA ILE A 84 -3.15 0.51 -11.26
C ILE A 84 -4.25 0.51 -12.32
N GLU A 85 -3.91 0.31 -13.59
CA GLU A 85 -4.88 0.23 -14.69
C GLU A 85 -5.89 -0.91 -14.44
N GLU A 86 -5.41 -2.06 -13.97
CA GLU A 86 -6.26 -3.19 -13.61
C GLU A 86 -7.23 -2.81 -12.49
N ARG A 87 -6.74 -2.10 -11.46
CA ARG A 87 -7.59 -1.61 -10.37
C ARG A 87 -8.63 -0.61 -10.85
N MET A 88 -8.25 0.29 -11.76
CA MET A 88 -9.19 1.25 -12.37
C MET A 88 -10.30 0.52 -13.10
N TYR A 89 -9.97 -0.51 -13.85
CA TYR A 89 -10.95 -1.34 -14.55
C TYR A 89 -11.91 -2.03 -13.57
N ILE A 90 -11.37 -2.62 -12.52
CA ILE A 90 -12.14 -3.26 -11.46
C ILE A 90 -13.10 -2.27 -10.80
N LEU A 91 -12.61 -1.09 -10.44
CA LEU A 91 -13.44 -0.05 -9.82
C LEU A 91 -14.55 0.42 -10.75
N LYS A 92 -14.26 0.52 -12.05
CA LYS A 92 -15.26 0.89 -13.05
C LYS A 92 -16.38 -0.14 -13.13
N LEU A 93 -16.06 -1.43 -13.08
CA LEU A 93 -17.06 -2.51 -13.05
C LEU A 93 -17.94 -2.41 -11.81
N LYS A 94 -17.32 -2.19 -10.65
CA LYS A 94 -18.06 -2.03 -9.38
C LYS A 94 -19.00 -0.83 -9.42
N TYR A 95 -18.51 0.28 -9.95
CA TYR A 95 -19.31 1.50 -10.11
C TYR A 95 -20.54 1.25 -11.00
N LYS A 96 -20.33 0.59 -12.13
CA LYS A 96 -21.45 0.24 -13.05
C LYS A 96 -22.47 -0.66 -12.37
N ARG A 97 -22.04 -1.64 -11.59
CA ARG A 97 -22.93 -2.53 -10.84
C ARG A 97 -23.78 -1.74 -9.86
N LEU A 98 -23.15 -0.86 -9.09
CA LEU A 98 -23.87 -0.03 -8.11
C LEU A 98 -24.89 0.89 -8.79
N THR A 99 -24.54 1.47 -9.91
CA THR A 99 -25.45 2.31 -10.70
C THR A 99 -26.65 1.51 -11.18
N TYR A 100 -26.43 0.30 -11.68
CA TYR A 100 -27.49 -0.59 -12.11
C TYR A 100 -28.44 -0.94 -10.95
N MET A 101 -27.87 -1.28 -9.79
CA MET A 101 -28.68 -1.58 -8.59
C MET A 101 -29.50 -0.38 -8.15
N GLN A 102 -28.94 0.83 -8.19
CA GLN A 102 -29.69 2.05 -7.89
C GLN A 102 -30.88 2.26 -8.82
N GLU A 103 -30.69 2.04 -10.11
CA GLU A 103 -31.77 2.20 -11.10
C GLU A 103 -32.85 1.17 -10.88
N GLU A 104 -32.51 -0.06 -10.57
CA GLU A 104 -33.50 -1.10 -10.27
C GLU A 104 -34.29 -0.76 -8.99
N LEU A 105 -33.64 -0.21 -7.98
CA LEU A 105 -34.33 0.24 -6.76
C LEU A 105 -35.27 1.43 -6.99
N ARG A 106 -34.95 2.31 -7.94
CA ARG A 106 -35.81 3.41 -8.30
C ARG A 106 -37.10 2.92 -8.97
N LYS A 107 -37.00 1.83 -9.73
CA LYS A 107 -38.14 1.22 -10.41
C LYS A 107 -38.94 0.31 -9.48
N GLN A 108 -38.28 -0.31 -8.51
CA GLN A 108 -38.84 -1.29 -7.57
C GLN A 108 -38.44 -0.93 -6.14
N LYS A 109 -39.19 -1.42 -5.15
CA LYS A 109 -38.89 -1.17 -3.74
C LYS A 109 -37.69 -1.94 -3.23
N SER A 110 -37.24 -2.97 -3.94
CA SER A 110 -36.10 -3.78 -3.54
C SER A 110 -35.35 -4.32 -4.76
N TYR A 111 -34.03 -4.43 -4.62
CA TYR A 111 -33.24 -5.08 -5.65
C TYR A 111 -33.28 -6.61 -5.43
N THR A 112 -33.85 -7.30 -6.41
CA THR A 112 -33.98 -8.76 -6.38
C THR A 112 -33.18 -9.44 -7.50
N GLY A 113 -32.61 -8.66 -8.42
CA GLY A 113 -31.86 -9.17 -9.55
C GLY A 113 -30.44 -9.59 -9.21
N PHE A 114 -30.08 -10.81 -9.60
CA PHE A 114 -28.74 -11.34 -9.40
C PHE A 114 -28.13 -11.70 -10.75
N ASN A 115 -27.78 -10.67 -11.53
CA ASN A 115 -27.26 -10.84 -12.89
C ASN A 115 -25.76 -10.49 -12.94
N GLU A 116 -24.98 -11.28 -12.23
CA GLU A 116 -23.53 -11.16 -12.26
C GLU A 116 -22.99 -11.57 -13.64
N THR A 117 -22.19 -10.71 -14.27
CA THR A 117 -21.50 -11.04 -15.52
C THR A 117 -20.34 -11.99 -15.26
N GLU A 118 -19.85 -12.64 -16.31
CA GLU A 118 -18.68 -13.51 -16.16
C GLU A 118 -17.46 -12.75 -15.65
N GLU A 119 -17.26 -11.50 -16.11
CA GLU A 119 -16.18 -10.63 -15.63
C GLU A 119 -16.30 -10.34 -14.13
N GLU A 120 -17.53 -10.04 -13.68
CA GLU A 120 -17.81 -9.79 -12.26
C GLU A 120 -17.58 -11.05 -11.41
N LYS A 121 -17.93 -12.24 -11.91
CA LYS A 121 -17.69 -13.51 -11.23
C LYS A 121 -16.19 -13.78 -11.06
N VAL A 122 -15.41 -13.55 -12.08
CA VAL A 122 -13.95 -13.71 -12.04
C VAL A 122 -13.36 -12.76 -11.00
N LEU A 123 -13.83 -11.52 -11.00
CA LEU A 123 -13.38 -10.49 -10.05
C LEU A 123 -13.71 -10.86 -8.61
N ARG A 124 -14.94 -11.32 -8.36
CA ARG A 124 -15.38 -11.74 -7.03
C ARG A 124 -14.52 -12.88 -6.49
N ARG A 125 -14.20 -13.86 -7.34
CA ARG A 125 -13.33 -14.98 -6.96
C ARG A 125 -11.92 -14.52 -6.57
N LYS A 126 -11.36 -13.58 -7.32
CA LYS A 126 -10.05 -12.97 -7.00
C LYS A 126 -10.09 -12.25 -5.66
N TYR A 127 -11.14 -11.48 -5.42
CA TYR A 127 -11.32 -10.73 -4.18
C TYR A 127 -11.47 -11.67 -2.97
N GLU A 128 -12.24 -12.72 -3.09
CA GLU A 128 -12.42 -13.75 -2.05
C GLU A 128 -11.09 -14.41 -1.69
N LYS A 129 -10.28 -14.76 -2.68
CA LYS A 129 -8.94 -15.32 -2.47
C LYS A 129 -8.03 -14.38 -1.72
N ARG A 130 -8.04 -13.08 -2.06
CA ARG A 130 -7.24 -12.06 -1.39
C ARG A 130 -7.65 -11.90 0.07
N ASN A 131 -8.94 -11.91 0.36
CA ASN A 131 -9.45 -11.80 1.73
C ASN A 131 -9.10 -13.01 2.58
N ILE A 132 -9.16 -14.20 2.03
CA ILE A 132 -8.74 -15.42 2.71
C ILE A 132 -7.25 -15.35 3.08
N ARG A 133 -6.40 -14.87 2.18
CA ARG A 133 -4.96 -14.68 2.45
C ARG A 133 -4.69 -13.65 3.54
N LYS A 134 -5.48 -12.57 3.57
CA LYS A 134 -5.35 -11.53 4.59
C LYS A 134 -5.84 -11.99 5.97
N SER A 135 -6.78 -12.91 6.00
CA SER A 135 -7.35 -13.46 7.23
C SER A 135 -6.48 -14.56 7.85
N ALA A 136 -5.59 -15.12 7.07
CA ALA A 136 -4.65 -16.13 7.53
C ALA A 136 -3.39 -15.48 8.09
#